data_3fdfc02ecb6fe48b78f5724a2e9320eb
#
_entry.id   3fdfc02ecb6fe48b78f5724a2e9320eb
#
_cell.length_a   1.000
_cell.length_b   1.000
_cell.length_c   1.000
_cell.angle_alpha   90.00
_cell.angle_beta   90.00
_cell.angle_gamma   90.00
#
_symmetry.space_group_name_H-M   'P 1'
#
loop_
_entity.id
_entity.type
_entity.pdbx_description
1 polymer ?
#
loop_
_entity_poly.entity_id
_entity_poly.type
_entity_poly.pdbx_seq_one_letter_code
_entity_poly.pdbx_strand_id
1 'polypeptide(L)'
;MHAIDTDPRGHGVTAEPYAPFPVSATPAMWDLQRLEVPTPSGPVVVHHRPGDDPLLLLHGVAGSWSTWTPLLRAADGVGGRGLVLVDLPGWGSSPAPDGPLDLDVVARALTTVLDTLEVDHVDVVGHSMGAFVGMHLAVVAPERVRSLALVSGTTVATADAARHPLRGLRTLPAFTLLRAGLTATGEAARPMLRGLARVGLLPLVAAPVFTHVRRLDASVLDAFVEELRPTRFTDAAQAAGDYDLGRWRSVSCPVTAIAGHDDVFARVTDLEALRALVPQVRTVLLDDCGHFAHVERPDAVARTLALV
;
A
#
# COMPACT_ATOMS: atom_id res chain seq x y z
N MET A 1 -27.62 -11.57 0.70
CA MET A 1 -27.14 -10.95 1.94
C MET A 1 -26.13 -11.94 2.52
N HIS A 2 -24.85 -11.88 2.05
CA HIS A 2 -23.77 -12.75 2.50
C HIS A 2 -22.92 -11.95 3.46
N ALA A 3 -22.72 -12.49 4.64
CA ALA A 3 -22.02 -11.88 5.74
C ALA A 3 -20.60 -11.45 5.33
N ILE A 4 -20.23 -10.24 5.68
CA ILE A 4 -18.83 -9.84 5.89
C ILE A 4 -18.35 -10.81 6.95
N ASP A 5 -17.30 -11.58 6.65
CA ASP A 5 -16.71 -12.53 7.59
C ASP A 5 -16.03 -11.71 8.70
N THR A 6 -16.83 -11.32 9.68
CA THR A 6 -16.32 -10.92 10.98
C THR A 6 -15.86 -12.22 11.63
N ASP A 7 -14.62 -12.28 12.10
CA ASP A 7 -14.05 -13.45 12.81
C ASP A 7 -15.17 -14.10 13.68
N PRO A 8 -15.54 -15.38 13.43
CA PRO A 8 -16.63 -16.03 14.16
C PRO A 8 -16.37 -16.18 15.66
N ARG A 9 -15.24 -15.72 16.16
CA ARG A 9 -14.82 -15.80 17.55
C ARG A 9 -15.15 -14.57 18.38
N GLY A 10 -16.04 -13.68 17.96
CA GLY A 10 -16.67 -12.67 18.84
C GLY A 10 -15.71 -11.97 19.83
N HIS A 11 -14.49 -11.67 19.43
CA HIS A 11 -13.52 -11.03 20.30
C HIS A 11 -13.70 -9.51 20.21
N GLY A 12 -14.40 -8.99 21.19
CA GLY A 12 -14.35 -7.59 21.55
C GLY A 12 -12.89 -7.15 21.74
N VAL A 13 -12.65 -5.90 21.32
CA VAL A 13 -11.42 -5.10 21.53
C VAL A 13 -10.16 -5.95 21.56
N THR A 14 -9.48 -6.04 20.46
CA THR A 14 -8.18 -6.70 20.40
C THR A 14 -7.28 -6.07 21.49
N ALA A 15 -6.79 -6.90 22.42
CA ALA A 15 -5.88 -6.50 23.50
C ALA A 15 -4.51 -6.01 22.97
N GLU A 16 -4.37 -5.87 21.67
CA GLU A 16 -3.14 -5.51 20.99
C GLU A 16 -2.91 -4.01 20.98
N PRO A 17 -1.67 -3.58 21.23
CA PRO A 17 -1.34 -2.18 21.18
C PRO A 17 -1.52 -1.61 19.77
N TYR A 18 -2.05 -0.38 19.69
CA TYR A 18 -2.14 0.37 18.44
C TYR A 18 -0.77 0.89 18.04
N ALA A 19 -0.38 0.69 16.79
CA ALA A 19 0.89 1.13 16.19
C ALA A 19 2.11 0.86 17.10
N PRO A 20 2.36 -0.40 17.47
CA PRO A 20 3.33 -0.74 18.52
C PRO A 20 4.78 -0.57 18.10
N PHE A 21 5.05 -0.40 16.81
CA PHE A 21 6.40 -0.42 16.27
C PHE A 21 6.74 0.85 15.49
N PRO A 22 7.99 1.36 15.61
CA PRO A 22 8.48 2.44 14.77
C PRO A 22 8.71 1.97 13.33
N VAL A 23 8.71 2.91 12.39
CA VAL A 23 9.25 2.71 11.05
C VAL A 23 10.78 2.80 11.12
N SER A 24 11.48 1.86 10.49
CA SER A 24 12.94 1.82 10.48
C SER A 24 13.47 1.74 9.04
N ALA A 25 14.44 2.58 8.72
CA ALA A 25 15.14 2.56 7.44
C ALA A 25 16.46 1.76 7.49
N THR A 26 16.59 0.80 8.42
CA THR A 26 17.80 -0.02 8.61
C THR A 26 17.60 -1.43 8.05
N PRO A 27 17.99 -1.72 6.79
CA PRO A 27 17.74 -3.02 6.14
C PRO A 27 18.35 -4.19 6.87
N ALA A 28 19.53 -4.00 7.48
CA ALA A 28 20.25 -5.04 8.20
C ALA A 28 19.49 -5.66 9.39
N MET A 29 18.45 -4.98 9.91
CA MET A 29 17.60 -5.54 10.98
C MET A 29 16.79 -6.76 10.53
N TRP A 30 16.63 -6.95 9.23
CA TRP A 30 15.88 -8.06 8.61
C TRP A 30 16.70 -8.83 7.58
N ASP A 31 18.04 -8.73 7.66
CA ASP A 31 18.98 -9.35 6.72
C ASP A 31 18.69 -8.97 5.25
N LEU A 32 18.16 -7.77 5.03
CA LEU A 32 17.86 -7.26 3.71
C LEU A 32 19.11 -6.66 3.07
N GLN A 33 19.37 -7.08 1.83
CA GLN A 33 20.38 -6.48 0.95
C GLN A 33 19.72 -5.44 0.04
N ARG A 34 20.31 -4.25 -0.07
CA ARG A 34 19.89 -3.23 -1.02
C ARG A 34 20.50 -3.52 -2.38
N LEU A 35 19.65 -3.66 -3.37
CA LEU A 35 20.03 -3.83 -4.77
C LEU A 35 19.45 -2.69 -5.61
N GLU A 36 20.11 -2.39 -6.72
CA GLU A 36 19.59 -1.49 -7.75
C GLU A 36 19.50 -2.29 -9.04
N VAL A 37 18.26 -2.61 -9.44
CA VAL A 37 17.97 -3.45 -10.59
C VAL A 37 17.74 -2.57 -11.81
N PRO A 38 18.54 -2.68 -12.88
CA PRO A 38 18.27 -1.99 -14.13
C PRO A 38 16.97 -2.51 -14.76
N THR A 39 16.05 -1.59 -15.08
CA THR A 39 14.81 -1.94 -15.79
C THR A 39 14.64 -1.05 -17.02
N PRO A 40 13.77 -1.41 -17.97
CA PRO A 40 13.53 -0.58 -19.16
C PRO A 40 13.04 0.84 -18.85
N SER A 41 12.48 1.07 -17.64
CA SER A 41 11.97 2.36 -17.19
C SER A 41 12.92 3.13 -16.28
N GLY A 42 14.14 2.68 -16.14
CA GLY A 42 15.13 3.18 -15.20
C GLY A 42 15.40 2.20 -14.06
N PRO A 43 16.40 2.46 -13.22
CA PRO A 43 16.74 1.56 -12.12
C PRO A 43 15.65 1.53 -11.05
N VAL A 44 15.42 0.34 -10.50
CA VAL A 44 14.50 0.12 -9.37
C VAL A 44 15.29 -0.35 -8.15
N VAL A 45 15.12 0.35 -7.05
CA VAL A 45 15.76 -0.02 -5.78
C VAL A 45 14.91 -1.06 -5.06
N VAL A 46 15.56 -2.13 -4.65
CA VAL A 46 14.92 -3.28 -3.99
C VAL A 46 15.71 -3.62 -2.73
N HIS A 47 14.98 -3.92 -1.68
CA HIS A 47 15.52 -4.50 -0.46
C HIS A 47 15.11 -5.97 -0.42
N HIS A 48 16.07 -6.85 -0.54
CA HIS A 48 15.84 -8.26 -0.80
C HIS A 48 16.56 -9.16 0.20
N ARG A 49 15.90 -10.24 0.58
CA ARG A 49 16.45 -11.39 1.31
C ARG A 49 16.00 -12.65 0.59
N PRO A 50 16.93 -13.52 0.12
CA PRO A 50 16.54 -14.79 -0.47
C PRO A 50 15.87 -15.70 0.54
N GLY A 51 15.04 -16.61 0.10
CA GLY A 51 14.32 -17.58 0.92
C GLY A 51 13.16 -18.21 0.14
N ASP A 52 12.58 -19.25 0.74
CA ASP A 52 11.43 -19.93 0.16
C ASP A 52 10.18 -19.05 0.20
N ASP A 53 9.20 -19.37 -0.65
CA ASP A 53 7.89 -18.71 -0.71
C ASP A 53 7.94 -17.17 -0.61
N PRO A 54 8.63 -16.48 -1.54
CA PRO A 54 8.93 -15.07 -1.40
C PRO A 54 7.69 -14.18 -1.37
N LEU A 55 7.76 -13.14 -0.51
CA LEU A 55 6.80 -12.04 -0.42
C LEU A 55 7.29 -10.84 -1.22
N LEU A 56 6.46 -10.34 -2.13
CA LEU A 56 6.64 -9.05 -2.78
C LEU A 56 5.79 -8.00 -2.06
N LEU A 57 6.46 -7.01 -1.45
CA LEU A 57 5.81 -5.94 -0.69
C LEU A 57 5.84 -4.63 -1.48
N LEU A 58 4.64 -4.10 -1.79
CA LEU A 58 4.42 -2.91 -2.61
C LEU A 58 3.78 -1.81 -1.79
N HIS A 59 4.49 -0.73 -1.53
CA HIS A 59 4.06 0.39 -0.70
C HIS A 59 3.04 1.32 -1.39
N GLY A 60 2.40 2.18 -0.60
CA GLY A 60 1.50 3.24 -1.07
C GLY A 60 2.22 4.55 -1.46
N VAL A 61 1.45 5.56 -1.86
CA VAL A 61 1.93 6.86 -2.40
C VAL A 61 2.71 7.73 -1.41
N ALA A 62 2.61 7.48 -0.13
CA ALA A 62 3.40 8.14 0.93
C ALA A 62 4.23 7.11 1.68
N GLY A 63 4.91 6.24 0.94
CA GLY A 63 5.71 5.17 1.50
C GLY A 63 6.91 4.80 0.63
N SER A 64 7.73 3.95 1.20
CA SER A 64 8.84 3.24 0.60
C SER A 64 8.89 1.83 1.19
N TRP A 65 9.93 1.05 0.87
CA TRP A 65 10.15 -0.25 1.49
C TRP A 65 10.05 -0.22 3.02
N SER A 66 10.50 0.89 3.64
CA SER A 66 10.60 1.01 5.10
C SER A 66 9.25 1.04 5.80
N THR A 67 8.18 1.45 5.13
CA THR A 67 6.82 1.48 5.72
C THR A 67 6.28 0.08 6.05
N TRP A 68 6.89 -0.97 5.52
CA TRP A 68 6.58 -2.36 5.86
C TRP A 68 7.22 -2.86 7.15
N THR A 69 8.18 -2.11 7.71
CA THR A 69 8.97 -2.56 8.87
C THR A 69 8.16 -2.82 10.14
N PRO A 70 7.05 -2.11 10.43
CA PRO A 70 6.15 -2.49 11.52
C PRO A 70 5.52 -3.89 11.31
N LEU A 71 5.11 -4.22 10.09
CA LEU A 71 4.60 -5.55 9.75
C LEU A 71 5.68 -6.62 9.87
N LEU A 72 6.89 -6.34 9.36
CA LEU A 72 8.02 -7.26 9.51
C LEU A 72 8.31 -7.54 11.00
N ARG A 73 8.20 -6.52 11.86
CA ARG A 73 8.40 -6.68 13.30
C ARG A 73 7.32 -7.56 13.93
N ALA A 74 6.06 -7.35 13.58
CA ALA A 74 4.92 -8.14 14.06
C ALA A 74 4.97 -9.59 13.60
N ALA A 75 5.59 -9.85 12.45
CA ALA A 75 5.69 -11.17 11.84
C ALA A 75 7.09 -11.81 12.03
N ASP A 76 7.82 -11.47 13.09
CA ASP A 76 9.19 -11.95 13.39
C ASP A 76 10.10 -11.96 12.15
N GLY A 77 10.07 -10.86 11.40
CA GLY A 77 10.79 -10.70 10.14
C GLY A 77 10.27 -11.61 9.03
N VAL A 78 9.03 -12.10 9.16
CA VAL A 78 8.35 -13.04 8.25
C VAL A 78 9.10 -14.38 8.13
N GLY A 79 9.60 -14.86 9.26
CA GLY A 79 10.20 -16.19 9.34
C GLY A 79 11.35 -16.40 8.35
N GLY A 80 11.43 -17.59 7.77
CA GLY A 80 12.44 -17.95 6.77
C GLY A 80 12.05 -17.62 5.31
N ARG A 81 10.94 -16.92 5.06
CA ARG A 81 10.48 -16.59 3.71
C ARG A 81 11.44 -15.62 3.00
N GLY A 82 11.52 -15.74 1.69
CA GLY A 82 12.13 -14.72 0.85
C GLY A 82 11.37 -13.40 0.96
N LEU A 83 12.08 -12.28 0.91
CA LEU A 83 11.49 -10.93 0.95
C LEU A 83 11.97 -10.11 -0.24
N VAL A 84 11.02 -9.43 -0.90
CA VAL A 84 11.28 -8.48 -1.98
C VAL A 84 10.48 -7.21 -1.67
N LEU A 85 11.14 -6.21 -1.08
CA LEU A 85 10.54 -4.91 -0.77
C LEU A 85 11.01 -3.90 -1.83
N VAL A 86 10.08 -3.40 -2.61
CA VAL A 86 10.40 -2.54 -3.75
C VAL A 86 10.10 -1.09 -3.41
N ASP A 87 11.07 -0.21 -3.67
CA ASP A 87 10.76 1.21 -3.87
C ASP A 87 10.20 1.35 -5.28
N LEU A 88 8.88 1.57 -5.40
CA LEU A 88 8.23 1.67 -6.70
C LEU A 88 8.82 2.80 -7.53
N PRO A 89 8.86 2.69 -8.88
CA PRO A 89 9.43 3.73 -9.75
C PRO A 89 8.89 5.13 -9.45
N GLY A 90 9.76 6.05 -9.04
CA GLY A 90 9.42 7.40 -8.62
C GLY A 90 9.17 7.60 -7.12
N TRP A 91 9.34 6.56 -6.30
CA TRP A 91 9.24 6.62 -4.84
C TRP A 91 10.48 6.07 -4.14
N GLY A 92 10.59 6.36 -2.84
CA GLY A 92 11.74 5.94 -2.05
C GLY A 92 13.05 6.38 -2.69
N SER A 93 13.93 5.41 -2.93
CA SER A 93 15.22 5.58 -3.60
C SER A 93 15.20 5.27 -5.10
N SER A 94 14.07 4.81 -5.65
CA SER A 94 13.92 4.59 -7.08
C SER A 94 13.67 5.90 -7.81
N PRO A 95 14.46 6.24 -8.85
CA PRO A 95 14.22 7.45 -9.61
C PRO A 95 12.87 7.40 -10.33
N ALA A 96 12.33 8.58 -10.60
CA ALA A 96 11.12 8.69 -11.39
C ALA A 96 11.42 8.38 -12.86
N PRO A 97 10.64 7.50 -13.50
CA PRO A 97 10.70 7.35 -14.95
C PRO A 97 10.22 8.63 -15.65
N ASP A 98 10.59 8.78 -16.90
CA ASP A 98 10.08 9.88 -17.72
C ASP A 98 8.56 9.75 -17.94
N GLY A 99 7.87 10.87 -17.85
CA GLY A 99 6.42 10.93 -18.08
C GLY A 99 5.54 10.54 -16.89
N PRO A 100 4.23 10.41 -17.12
CA PRO A 100 3.23 10.02 -16.09
C PRO A 100 3.39 8.56 -15.68
N LEU A 101 2.75 8.18 -14.58
CA LEU A 101 2.72 6.79 -14.13
C LEU A 101 1.98 5.91 -15.14
N ASP A 102 2.65 4.90 -15.65
CA ASP A 102 2.10 3.84 -16.51
C ASP A 102 2.18 2.51 -15.77
N LEU A 103 1.04 1.88 -15.53
CA LEU A 103 0.96 0.62 -14.78
C LEU A 103 1.60 -0.56 -15.52
N ASP A 104 1.53 -0.58 -16.86
CA ASP A 104 2.21 -1.62 -17.65
C ASP A 104 3.73 -1.46 -17.56
N VAL A 105 4.24 -0.21 -17.48
CA VAL A 105 5.66 0.06 -17.26
C VAL A 105 6.08 -0.41 -15.86
N VAL A 106 5.28 -0.12 -14.84
CA VAL A 106 5.57 -0.56 -13.46
C VAL A 106 5.53 -2.09 -13.37
N ALA A 107 4.54 -2.74 -13.97
CA ALA A 107 4.45 -4.20 -13.95
C ALA A 107 5.66 -4.86 -14.65
N ARG A 108 6.10 -4.33 -15.81
CA ARG A 108 7.33 -4.80 -16.47
C ARG A 108 8.58 -4.59 -15.62
N ALA A 109 8.66 -3.48 -14.91
CA ALA A 109 9.78 -3.24 -13.99
C ALA A 109 9.78 -4.26 -12.84
N LEU A 110 8.61 -4.58 -12.27
CA LEU A 110 8.47 -5.60 -11.22
C LEU A 110 8.83 -7.00 -11.73
N THR A 111 8.38 -7.39 -12.92
CA THR A 111 8.76 -8.70 -13.51
C THR A 111 10.27 -8.76 -13.77
N THR A 112 10.89 -7.68 -14.26
CA THR A 112 12.35 -7.60 -14.43
C THR A 112 13.09 -7.75 -13.10
N VAL A 113 12.55 -7.14 -12.02
CA VAL A 113 13.10 -7.33 -10.66
C VAL A 113 13.03 -8.80 -10.25
N LEU A 114 11.88 -9.46 -10.41
CA LEU A 114 11.72 -10.87 -10.07
C LEU A 114 12.66 -11.77 -10.89
N ASP A 115 12.80 -11.50 -12.20
CA ASP A 115 13.71 -12.24 -13.07
C ASP A 115 15.17 -12.08 -12.63
N THR A 116 15.59 -10.86 -12.27
CA THR A 116 16.95 -10.57 -11.79
C THR A 116 17.26 -11.28 -10.46
N LEU A 117 16.24 -11.46 -9.62
CA LEU A 117 16.36 -12.15 -8.34
C LEU A 117 16.13 -13.67 -8.45
N GLU A 118 15.92 -14.19 -9.65
CA GLU A 118 15.63 -15.62 -9.94
C GLU A 118 14.39 -16.10 -9.15
N VAL A 119 13.36 -15.23 -9.04
CA VAL A 119 12.09 -15.51 -8.35
C VAL A 119 11.01 -15.77 -9.37
N ASP A 120 10.54 -17.00 -9.50
CA ASP A 120 9.53 -17.39 -10.48
C ASP A 120 8.14 -16.85 -10.14
N HIS A 121 7.73 -16.94 -8.88
CA HIS A 121 6.42 -16.48 -8.43
C HIS A 121 6.46 -15.98 -6.98
N VAL A 122 5.54 -15.10 -6.63
CA VAL A 122 5.48 -14.43 -5.32
C VAL A 122 4.08 -14.43 -4.73
N ASP A 123 3.99 -14.31 -3.41
CA ASP A 123 2.82 -13.77 -2.75
C ASP A 123 2.97 -12.24 -2.69
N VAL A 124 2.01 -11.53 -3.23
CA VAL A 124 2.04 -10.05 -3.28
C VAL A 124 1.27 -9.48 -2.11
N VAL A 125 1.87 -8.55 -1.38
CA VAL A 125 1.20 -7.73 -0.36
C VAL A 125 1.34 -6.28 -0.76
N GLY A 126 0.23 -5.65 -1.14
CA GLY A 126 0.21 -4.25 -1.58
C GLY A 126 -0.57 -3.37 -0.62
N HIS A 127 0.00 -2.21 -0.26
CA HIS A 127 -0.69 -1.17 0.50
C HIS A 127 -1.17 -0.06 -0.42
N SER A 128 -2.44 0.36 -0.27
CA SER A 128 -2.98 1.54 -0.97
C SER A 128 -2.75 1.45 -2.48
N MET A 129 -1.98 2.35 -3.09
CA MET A 129 -1.55 2.30 -4.49
C MET A 129 -0.82 0.98 -4.82
N GLY A 130 0.02 0.46 -3.92
CA GLY A 130 0.70 -0.82 -4.12
C GLY A 130 -0.26 -1.99 -4.29
N ALA A 131 -1.44 -1.93 -3.67
CA ALA A 131 -2.52 -2.90 -3.90
C ALA A 131 -3.07 -2.79 -5.33
N PHE A 132 -3.26 -1.58 -5.84
CA PHE A 132 -3.69 -1.35 -7.23
C PHE A 132 -2.65 -1.88 -8.23
N VAL A 133 -1.36 -1.61 -7.97
CA VAL A 133 -0.24 -2.14 -8.76
C VAL A 133 -0.21 -3.67 -8.71
N GLY A 134 -0.40 -4.27 -7.53
CA GLY A 134 -0.48 -5.73 -7.35
C GLY A 134 -1.63 -6.38 -8.12
N MET A 135 -2.82 -5.73 -8.10
CA MET A 135 -3.96 -6.16 -8.93
C MET A 135 -3.63 -6.14 -10.41
N HIS A 136 -2.97 -5.07 -10.88
CA HIS A 136 -2.56 -4.96 -12.27
C HIS A 136 -1.49 -6.00 -12.63
N LEU A 137 -0.51 -6.26 -11.76
CA LEU A 137 0.48 -7.31 -11.96
C LEU A 137 -0.18 -8.69 -12.10
N ALA A 138 -1.17 -9.00 -11.25
CA ALA A 138 -1.94 -10.25 -11.34
C ALA A 138 -2.77 -10.37 -12.63
N VAL A 139 -3.12 -9.26 -13.29
CA VAL A 139 -3.79 -9.24 -14.60
C VAL A 139 -2.82 -9.51 -15.74
N VAL A 140 -1.61 -8.90 -15.71
CA VAL A 140 -0.69 -8.92 -16.86
C VAL A 140 0.37 -10.02 -16.78
N ALA A 141 0.64 -10.54 -15.59
CA ALA A 141 1.58 -11.62 -15.32
C ALA A 141 1.00 -12.60 -14.27
N PRO A 142 -0.15 -13.25 -14.55
CA PRO A 142 -0.85 -14.08 -13.57
C PRO A 142 0.00 -15.27 -13.10
N GLU A 143 0.90 -15.78 -13.92
CA GLU A 143 1.84 -16.86 -13.56
C GLU A 143 2.86 -16.45 -12.50
N ARG A 144 3.10 -15.14 -12.34
CA ARG A 144 4.05 -14.62 -11.36
C ARG A 144 3.42 -14.38 -9.97
N VAL A 145 2.08 -14.36 -9.88
CA VAL A 145 1.34 -14.01 -8.66
C VAL A 145 0.61 -15.22 -8.11
N ARG A 146 1.14 -15.81 -7.04
CA ARG A 146 0.55 -16.98 -6.36
C ARG A 146 -0.66 -16.59 -5.52
N SER A 147 -0.57 -15.47 -4.80
CA SER A 147 -1.66 -14.88 -4.03
C SER A 147 -1.50 -13.37 -3.92
N LEU A 148 -2.59 -12.66 -3.61
CA LEU A 148 -2.59 -11.21 -3.51
C LEU A 148 -3.31 -10.74 -2.25
N ALA A 149 -2.63 -9.94 -1.45
CA ALA A 149 -3.20 -9.24 -0.30
C ALA A 149 -3.25 -7.72 -0.55
N LEU A 150 -4.43 -7.15 -0.42
CA LEU A 150 -4.70 -5.72 -0.55
C LEU A 150 -4.87 -5.15 0.86
N VAL A 151 -3.84 -4.49 1.37
CA VAL A 151 -3.85 -3.86 2.69
C VAL A 151 -4.26 -2.40 2.53
N SER A 152 -5.44 -2.04 3.03
CA SER A 152 -6.03 -0.70 2.81
C SER A 152 -5.97 -0.28 1.34
N GLY A 153 -6.26 -1.24 0.44
CA GLY A 153 -6.10 -1.05 -0.99
C GLY A 153 -7.02 0.03 -1.55
N THR A 154 -6.45 1.01 -2.25
CA THR A 154 -7.25 1.95 -3.03
C THR A 154 -7.70 1.26 -4.31
N THR A 155 -9.01 1.08 -4.49
CA THR A 155 -9.57 0.26 -5.56
C THR A 155 -10.65 1.01 -6.35
N VAL A 156 -11.87 0.52 -6.37
CA VAL A 156 -12.96 1.01 -7.24
C VAL A 156 -13.36 2.45 -6.94
N ALA A 157 -13.54 2.79 -5.64
CA ALA A 157 -13.97 4.13 -5.24
C ALA A 157 -12.92 5.19 -5.55
N THR A 158 -11.63 4.86 -5.40
CA THR A 158 -10.53 5.77 -5.75
C THR A 158 -10.48 6.02 -7.25
N ALA A 159 -10.60 4.97 -8.07
CA ALA A 159 -10.64 5.11 -9.53
C ALA A 159 -11.84 5.95 -9.99
N ASP A 160 -13.03 5.72 -9.40
CA ASP A 160 -14.23 6.52 -9.72
C ASP A 160 -14.06 7.99 -9.31
N ALA A 161 -13.55 8.25 -8.10
CA ALA A 161 -13.31 9.62 -7.61
C ALA A 161 -12.21 10.34 -8.40
N ALA A 162 -11.20 9.62 -8.88
CA ALA A 162 -10.15 10.17 -9.74
C ALA A 162 -10.70 10.56 -11.13
N ARG A 163 -11.56 9.72 -11.70
CA ARG A 163 -12.22 9.94 -13.00
C ARG A 163 -13.28 11.04 -12.93
N HIS A 164 -14.02 11.12 -11.82
CA HIS A 164 -15.15 12.01 -11.62
C HIS A 164 -14.99 12.86 -10.34
N PRO A 165 -14.11 13.89 -10.32
CA PRO A 165 -13.77 14.63 -9.08
C PRO A 165 -14.98 15.28 -8.39
N LEU A 166 -15.96 15.80 -9.14
CA LEU A 166 -17.17 16.40 -8.55
C LEU A 166 -18.04 15.36 -7.81
N ARG A 167 -18.09 14.14 -8.33
CA ARG A 167 -18.74 13.01 -7.65
C ARG A 167 -17.90 12.55 -6.47
N GLY A 168 -16.56 12.53 -6.65
CA GLY A 168 -15.58 12.17 -5.62
C GLY A 168 -15.70 13.04 -4.36
N LEU A 169 -16.05 14.31 -4.48
CA LEU A 169 -16.32 15.20 -3.32
C LEU A 169 -17.45 14.67 -2.40
N ARG A 170 -18.37 13.86 -2.94
CA ARG A 170 -19.47 13.25 -2.17
C ARG A 170 -19.15 11.81 -1.73
N THR A 171 -18.50 11.03 -2.60
CA THR A 171 -18.27 9.59 -2.36
C THR A 171 -16.96 9.31 -1.64
N LEU A 172 -15.91 10.09 -1.91
CA LEU A 172 -14.56 9.93 -1.33
C LEU A 172 -13.91 11.31 -1.10
N PRO A 173 -14.48 12.16 -0.21
CA PRO A 173 -14.06 13.55 -0.04
C PRO A 173 -12.60 13.70 0.38
N ALA A 174 -12.11 12.84 1.28
CA ALA A 174 -10.72 12.89 1.78
C ALA A 174 -9.71 12.74 0.64
N PHE A 175 -9.89 11.74 -0.23
CA PHE A 175 -9.04 11.54 -1.40
C PHE A 175 -9.12 12.70 -2.39
N THR A 176 -10.34 13.15 -2.69
CA THR A 176 -10.57 14.20 -3.68
C THR A 176 -9.95 15.53 -3.25
N LEU A 177 -10.12 15.90 -1.98
CA LEU A 177 -9.52 17.12 -1.41
C LEU A 177 -8.00 17.01 -1.31
N LEU A 178 -7.47 15.85 -0.89
CA LEU A 178 -6.03 15.60 -0.86
C LEU A 178 -5.44 15.75 -2.26
N ARG A 179 -6.02 15.11 -3.27
CA ARG A 179 -5.59 15.23 -4.67
C ARG A 179 -5.59 16.68 -5.14
N ALA A 180 -6.69 17.40 -4.91
CA ALA A 180 -6.79 18.81 -5.30
C ALA A 180 -5.72 19.67 -4.60
N GLY A 181 -5.50 19.46 -3.31
CA GLY A 181 -4.47 20.15 -2.54
C GLY A 181 -3.06 19.88 -3.06
N LEU A 182 -2.72 18.60 -3.31
CA LEU A 182 -1.41 18.22 -3.85
C LEU A 182 -1.22 18.70 -5.29
N THR A 183 -2.28 18.72 -6.11
CA THR A 183 -2.22 19.30 -7.46
C THR A 183 -1.93 20.80 -7.40
N ALA A 184 -2.57 21.52 -6.47
CA ALA A 184 -2.41 22.97 -6.33
C ALA A 184 -1.05 23.37 -5.75
N THR A 185 -0.53 22.59 -4.82
CA THR A 185 0.73 22.89 -4.11
C THR A 185 1.95 22.29 -4.79
N GLY A 186 1.78 21.20 -5.53
CA GLY A 186 2.86 20.47 -6.17
C GLY A 186 3.98 20.13 -5.17
N GLU A 187 5.22 20.23 -5.58
CA GLU A 187 6.38 19.91 -4.72
C GLU A 187 6.54 20.82 -3.50
N ALA A 188 5.82 21.96 -3.44
CA ALA A 188 5.79 22.81 -2.25
C ALA A 188 5.06 22.15 -1.06
N ALA A 189 4.24 21.12 -1.29
CA ALA A 189 3.56 20.41 -0.21
C ALA A 189 4.55 19.83 0.84
N ARG A 190 5.66 19.23 0.40
CA ARG A 190 6.65 18.63 1.32
C ARG A 190 7.28 19.64 2.28
N PRO A 191 7.90 20.74 1.81
CA PRO A 191 8.45 21.75 2.74
C PRO A 191 7.36 22.39 3.61
N MET A 192 6.10 22.51 3.14
CA MET A 192 4.98 22.96 3.98
C MET A 192 4.69 21.96 5.10
N LEU A 193 4.59 20.67 4.81
CA LEU A 193 4.37 19.62 5.81
C LEU A 193 5.53 19.54 6.82
N ARG A 194 6.78 19.67 6.36
CA ARG A 194 7.96 19.79 7.26
C ARG A 194 7.86 21.02 8.17
N GLY A 195 7.37 22.14 7.63
CA GLY A 195 7.10 23.34 8.43
C GLY A 195 6.06 23.08 9.53
N LEU A 196 4.95 22.42 9.17
CA LEU A 196 3.91 22.02 10.14
C LEU A 196 4.45 21.04 11.20
N ALA A 197 5.30 20.09 10.79
CA ALA A 197 5.95 19.16 11.72
C ALA A 197 6.79 19.90 12.76
N ARG A 198 7.60 20.90 12.35
CA ARG A 198 8.45 21.70 13.26
C ARG A 198 7.67 22.50 14.31
N VAL A 199 6.44 22.90 13.99
CA VAL A 199 5.55 23.63 14.93
C VAL A 199 4.50 22.73 15.59
N GLY A 200 4.62 21.40 15.46
CA GLY A 200 3.74 20.43 16.11
C GLY A 200 2.33 20.34 15.53
N LEU A 201 2.09 20.86 14.34
CA LEU A 201 0.77 20.85 13.67
C LEU A 201 0.57 19.69 12.68
N LEU A 202 1.62 18.92 12.39
CA LEU A 202 1.53 17.76 11.48
C LEU A 202 0.43 16.75 11.87
N PRO A 203 0.22 16.43 13.17
CA PRO A 203 -0.85 15.51 13.57
C PRO A 203 -2.25 15.95 13.15
N LEU A 204 -2.51 17.26 12.98
CA LEU A 204 -3.82 17.75 12.53
C LEU A 204 -4.08 17.42 11.05
N VAL A 205 -3.01 17.44 10.23
CA VAL A 205 -3.08 17.10 8.80
C VAL A 205 -3.11 15.60 8.60
N ALA A 206 -2.39 14.83 9.43
CA ALA A 206 -2.33 13.38 9.36
C ALA A 206 -3.55 12.69 10.01
N ALA A 207 -4.31 13.37 10.85
CA ALA A 207 -5.47 12.81 11.56
C ALA A 207 -6.52 12.12 10.67
N PRO A 208 -6.81 12.56 9.43
CA PRO A 208 -7.73 11.81 8.55
C PRO A 208 -7.17 10.48 8.07
N VAL A 209 -5.85 10.31 8.11
CA VAL A 209 -5.15 9.13 7.54
C VAL A 209 -4.98 8.03 8.58
N PHE A 210 -4.76 8.42 9.85
CA PHE A 210 -4.51 7.51 10.97
C PHE A 210 -5.59 7.69 12.05
N THR A 211 -6.09 6.59 12.59
CA THR A 211 -7.14 6.64 13.63
C THR A 211 -6.67 7.37 14.89
N HIS A 212 -5.48 7.06 15.40
CA HIS A 212 -4.92 7.65 16.61
C HIS A 212 -3.54 8.27 16.36
N VAL A 213 -3.49 9.33 15.57
CA VAL A 213 -2.24 9.98 15.14
C VAL A 213 -1.30 10.35 16.30
N ARG A 214 -1.84 10.65 17.50
CA ARG A 214 -1.05 11.00 18.70
C ARG A 214 -0.40 9.81 19.39
N ARG A 215 -0.78 8.57 19.01
CA ARG A 215 -0.21 7.33 19.54
C ARG A 215 0.86 6.76 18.64
N LEU A 216 1.07 7.35 17.46
CA LEU A 216 2.11 6.95 16.53
C LEU A 216 3.49 7.33 17.06
N ASP A 217 4.47 6.47 16.78
CA ASP A 217 5.87 6.85 16.89
C ASP A 217 6.21 7.98 15.91
N ALA A 218 7.10 8.89 16.30
CA ALA A 218 7.49 10.02 15.45
C ALA A 218 8.02 9.58 14.08
N SER A 219 8.72 8.44 14.02
CA SER A 219 9.27 7.89 12.77
C SER A 219 8.19 7.58 11.72
N VAL A 220 6.95 7.26 12.14
CA VAL A 220 5.83 7.02 11.22
C VAL A 220 5.44 8.32 10.51
N LEU A 221 5.31 9.41 11.27
CA LEU A 221 4.96 10.73 10.72
C LEU A 221 6.11 11.32 9.89
N ASP A 222 7.35 11.09 10.31
CA ASP A 222 8.53 11.49 9.55
C ASP A 222 8.58 10.76 8.21
N ALA A 223 8.41 9.44 8.20
CA ALA A 223 8.35 8.64 6.97
C ALA A 223 7.20 9.10 6.07
N PHE A 224 6.01 9.36 6.61
CA PHE A 224 4.86 9.85 5.86
C PHE A 224 5.15 11.17 5.12
N VAL A 225 5.84 12.12 5.76
CA VAL A 225 6.21 13.40 5.14
C VAL A 225 7.34 13.24 4.13
N GLU A 226 8.39 12.48 4.49
CA GLU A 226 9.57 12.32 3.65
C GLU A 226 9.30 11.52 2.38
N GLU A 227 8.38 10.55 2.46
CA GLU A 227 8.05 9.68 1.32
C GLU A 227 6.92 10.21 0.45
N LEU A 228 6.24 11.28 0.85
CA LEU A 228 5.23 11.90 0.01
C LEU A 228 5.87 12.48 -1.26
N ARG A 229 5.34 12.11 -2.41
CA ARG A 229 5.72 12.61 -3.74
C ARG A 229 4.49 13.24 -4.40
N PRO A 230 4.24 14.54 -4.23
CA PRO A 230 2.98 15.18 -4.66
C PRO A 230 2.65 14.99 -6.13
N THR A 231 3.62 15.21 -7.02
CA THR A 231 3.42 15.01 -8.45
C THR A 231 3.12 13.54 -8.75
N ARG A 232 3.87 12.60 -8.17
CA ARG A 232 3.64 11.16 -8.37
C ARG A 232 2.31 10.68 -7.77
N PHE A 233 1.86 11.28 -6.67
CA PHE A 233 0.50 11.03 -6.16
C PHE A 233 -0.56 11.38 -7.20
N THR A 234 -0.45 12.55 -7.83
CA THR A 234 -1.41 13.00 -8.85
C THR A 234 -1.36 12.12 -10.10
N ASP A 235 -0.16 11.70 -10.52
CA ASP A 235 0.03 10.74 -11.62
C ASP A 235 -0.63 9.38 -11.31
N ALA A 236 -0.41 8.86 -10.09
CA ALA A 236 -1.01 7.60 -9.65
C ALA A 236 -2.55 7.67 -9.60
N ALA A 237 -3.09 8.80 -9.10
CA ALA A 237 -4.52 9.03 -9.09
C ALA A 237 -5.09 9.10 -10.52
N GLN A 238 -4.38 9.75 -11.45
CA GLN A 238 -4.79 9.81 -12.85
C GLN A 238 -4.75 8.42 -13.50
N ALA A 239 -3.67 7.66 -13.31
CA ALA A 239 -3.55 6.30 -13.82
C ALA A 239 -4.67 5.38 -13.31
N ALA A 240 -5.04 5.48 -12.03
CA ALA A 240 -6.16 4.75 -11.47
C ALA A 240 -7.51 5.19 -12.08
N GLY A 241 -7.69 6.49 -12.33
CA GLY A 241 -8.89 7.03 -12.98
C GLY A 241 -9.06 6.57 -14.42
N ASP A 242 -7.95 6.41 -15.15
CA ASP A 242 -7.97 6.01 -16.56
C ASP A 242 -8.03 4.48 -16.74
N TYR A 243 -7.79 3.72 -15.65
CA TYR A 243 -7.70 2.27 -15.71
C TYR A 243 -9.06 1.61 -15.96
N ASP A 244 -9.10 0.60 -16.84
CA ASP A 244 -10.26 -0.26 -17.01
C ASP A 244 -10.30 -1.33 -15.90
N LEU A 245 -11.10 -1.05 -14.86
CA LEU A 245 -11.32 -1.96 -13.74
C LEU A 245 -11.93 -3.31 -14.16
N GLY A 246 -12.54 -3.39 -15.35
CA GLY A 246 -13.08 -4.63 -15.90
C GLY A 246 -12.02 -5.70 -16.09
N ARG A 247 -10.75 -5.30 -16.28
CA ARG A 247 -9.59 -6.21 -16.38
C ARG A 247 -9.39 -7.06 -15.13
N TRP A 248 -9.78 -6.57 -13.94
CA TRP A 248 -9.64 -7.31 -12.68
C TRP A 248 -10.47 -8.60 -12.62
N ARG A 249 -11.48 -8.75 -13.50
CA ARG A 249 -12.23 -10.01 -13.64
C ARG A 249 -11.36 -11.19 -14.10
N SER A 250 -10.19 -10.92 -14.69
CA SER A 250 -9.25 -11.96 -15.11
C SER A 250 -8.30 -12.43 -13.99
N VAL A 251 -8.32 -11.77 -12.82
CA VAL A 251 -7.50 -12.19 -11.69
C VAL A 251 -7.97 -13.55 -11.19
N SER A 252 -7.07 -14.54 -11.26
CA SER A 252 -7.36 -15.95 -10.96
C SER A 252 -6.77 -16.43 -9.62
N CYS A 253 -5.76 -15.73 -9.09
CA CYS A 253 -5.16 -16.08 -7.80
C CYS A 253 -6.10 -15.76 -6.63
N PRO A 254 -5.90 -16.40 -5.46
CA PRO A 254 -6.57 -16.01 -4.22
C PRO A 254 -6.30 -14.53 -3.88
N VAL A 255 -7.35 -13.79 -3.51
CA VAL A 255 -7.25 -12.37 -3.12
C VAL A 255 -7.81 -12.19 -1.71
N THR A 256 -7.04 -11.53 -0.84
CA THR A 256 -7.51 -11.08 0.48
C THR A 256 -7.44 -9.56 0.55
N ALA A 257 -8.55 -8.90 0.83
CA ALA A 257 -8.62 -7.45 1.03
C ALA A 257 -8.83 -7.13 2.51
N ILE A 258 -7.89 -6.41 3.10
CA ILE A 258 -7.92 -5.95 4.49
C ILE A 258 -8.12 -4.44 4.47
N ALA A 259 -9.10 -3.93 5.21
CA ALA A 259 -9.32 -2.49 5.37
C ALA A 259 -9.53 -2.13 6.84
N GLY A 260 -9.19 -0.92 7.23
CA GLY A 260 -9.56 -0.35 8.51
C GLY A 260 -11.01 0.13 8.50
N HIS A 261 -11.72 -0.01 9.63
CA HIS A 261 -13.07 0.51 9.78
C HIS A 261 -13.11 2.05 9.62
N ASP A 262 -12.06 2.72 10.09
CA ASP A 262 -11.93 4.19 10.07
C ASP A 262 -11.18 4.69 8.82
N ASP A 263 -10.89 3.81 7.85
CA ASP A 263 -10.18 4.18 6.62
C ASP A 263 -11.06 5.11 5.75
N VAL A 264 -10.56 6.32 5.52
CA VAL A 264 -11.25 7.34 4.72
C VAL A 264 -11.00 7.22 3.21
N PHE A 265 -10.06 6.33 2.78
CA PHE A 265 -9.68 6.11 1.39
C PHE A 265 -10.14 4.75 0.85
N ALA A 266 -10.13 3.69 1.67
CA ALA A 266 -10.58 2.35 1.32
C ALA A 266 -11.77 1.95 2.20
N ARG A 267 -12.95 2.47 1.87
CA ARG A 267 -14.17 2.30 2.67
C ARG A 267 -14.79 0.91 2.50
N VAL A 268 -15.63 0.50 3.45
CA VAL A 268 -16.36 -0.78 3.40
C VAL A 268 -17.13 -0.97 2.09
N THR A 269 -17.75 0.11 1.58
CA THR A 269 -18.46 0.09 0.29
C THR A 269 -17.55 -0.20 -0.90
N ASP A 270 -16.25 0.11 -0.78
CA ASP A 270 -15.26 -0.21 -1.81
C ASP A 270 -14.95 -1.70 -1.84
N LEU A 271 -14.93 -2.36 -0.68
CA LEU A 271 -14.79 -3.82 -0.59
C LEU A 271 -15.97 -4.55 -1.26
N GLU A 272 -17.19 -4.03 -1.16
CA GLU A 272 -18.36 -4.57 -1.83
C GLU A 272 -18.25 -4.41 -3.36
N ALA A 273 -17.80 -3.23 -3.82
CA ALA A 273 -17.57 -2.96 -5.23
C ALA A 273 -16.44 -3.83 -5.80
N LEU A 274 -15.37 -4.07 -5.04
CA LEU A 274 -14.29 -4.98 -5.41
C LEU A 274 -14.79 -6.42 -5.56
N ARG A 275 -15.66 -6.87 -4.64
CA ARG A 275 -16.25 -8.21 -4.68
C ARG A 275 -17.11 -8.46 -5.92
N ALA A 276 -17.72 -7.41 -6.47
CA ALA A 276 -18.46 -7.51 -7.74
C ALA A 276 -17.54 -7.72 -8.97
N LEU A 277 -16.27 -7.33 -8.89
CA LEU A 277 -15.27 -7.51 -9.94
C LEU A 277 -14.45 -8.81 -9.73
N VAL A 278 -14.16 -9.14 -8.48
CA VAL A 278 -13.33 -10.28 -8.06
C VAL A 278 -14.11 -11.10 -7.03
N PRO A 279 -15.02 -11.99 -7.47
CA PRO A 279 -15.95 -12.68 -6.58
C PRO A 279 -15.27 -13.57 -5.52
N GLN A 280 -14.06 -14.07 -5.81
CA GLN A 280 -13.27 -14.89 -4.89
C GLN A 280 -12.55 -14.07 -3.80
N VAL A 281 -12.65 -12.74 -3.79
CA VAL A 281 -11.99 -11.92 -2.77
C VAL A 281 -12.53 -12.22 -1.38
N ARG A 282 -11.64 -12.57 -0.47
CA ARG A 282 -11.91 -12.60 0.97
C ARG A 282 -11.72 -11.18 1.51
N THR A 283 -12.68 -10.65 2.25
CA THR A 283 -12.58 -9.31 2.84
C THR A 283 -12.50 -9.41 4.36
N VAL A 284 -11.60 -8.62 4.95
CA VAL A 284 -11.43 -8.51 6.41
C VAL A 284 -11.46 -7.04 6.78
N LEU A 285 -12.25 -6.70 7.80
CA LEU A 285 -12.35 -5.35 8.34
C LEU A 285 -11.73 -5.33 9.73
N LEU A 286 -10.79 -4.39 9.96
CA LEU A 286 -10.10 -4.22 11.22
C LEU A 286 -10.71 -3.04 11.99
N ASP A 287 -11.12 -3.29 13.22
CA ASP A 287 -11.61 -2.23 14.11
C ASP A 287 -10.47 -1.35 14.60
N ASP A 288 -10.79 -0.08 14.92
CA ASP A 288 -9.85 0.91 15.44
C ASP A 288 -8.59 1.01 14.55
N CYS A 289 -8.80 1.14 13.23
CA CYS A 289 -7.78 1.10 12.21
C CYS A 289 -8.13 2.04 11.05
N GLY A 290 -7.18 2.88 10.67
CA GLY A 290 -7.27 3.80 9.54
C GLY A 290 -6.62 3.22 8.27
N HIS A 291 -5.99 4.13 7.49
CA HIS A 291 -5.48 3.79 6.17
C HIS A 291 -4.15 3.02 6.16
N PHE A 292 -3.36 3.08 7.23
CA PHE A 292 -2.07 2.38 7.29
C PHE A 292 -2.17 1.12 8.15
N ALA A 293 -3.06 0.19 7.79
CA ALA A 293 -3.35 -1.00 8.60
C ALA A 293 -2.10 -1.82 8.96
N HIS A 294 -1.10 -1.92 8.09
CA HIS A 294 0.18 -2.59 8.33
C HIS A 294 1.11 -1.85 9.33
N VAL A 295 0.77 -0.59 9.66
CA VAL A 295 1.44 0.23 10.68
C VAL A 295 0.59 0.31 11.95
N GLU A 296 -0.72 0.53 11.79
CA GLU A 296 -1.65 0.75 12.89
C GLU A 296 -2.01 -0.54 13.63
N ARG A 297 -2.18 -1.64 12.89
CA ARG A 297 -2.57 -2.98 13.38
C ARG A 297 -1.70 -4.08 12.76
N PRO A 298 -0.37 -3.99 12.86
CA PRO A 298 0.55 -4.90 12.17
C PRO A 298 0.33 -6.37 12.58
N ASP A 299 0.06 -6.64 13.86
CA ASP A 299 -0.21 -8.01 14.35
C ASP A 299 -1.49 -8.60 13.75
N ALA A 300 -2.56 -7.79 13.62
CA ALA A 300 -3.80 -8.24 13.00
C ALA A 300 -3.63 -8.52 11.50
N VAL A 301 -2.86 -7.67 10.81
CA VAL A 301 -2.49 -7.89 9.40
C VAL A 301 -1.65 -9.16 9.26
N ALA A 302 -0.63 -9.35 10.10
CA ALA A 302 0.25 -10.52 10.07
C ALA A 302 -0.55 -11.83 10.24
N ARG A 303 -1.44 -11.90 11.25
CA ARG A 303 -2.33 -13.06 11.44
C ARG A 303 -3.28 -13.28 10.28
N THR A 304 -3.90 -12.21 9.76
CA THR A 304 -4.83 -12.33 8.64
C THR A 304 -4.18 -12.90 7.39
N LEU A 305 -2.90 -12.60 7.18
CA LEU A 305 -2.09 -13.08 6.06
C LEU A 305 -1.34 -14.39 6.38
N ALA A 306 -1.54 -14.96 7.57
CA ALA A 306 -0.83 -16.16 8.04
C ALA A 306 0.70 -16.02 7.93
N LEU A 307 1.23 -14.88 8.37
CA LEU A 307 2.66 -14.59 8.41
C LEU A 307 3.29 -14.97 9.77
N VAL A 308 2.46 -15.34 10.74
CA VAL A 308 2.82 -15.79 12.09
C VAL A 308 2.08 -17.06 12.44
#